data_6993f9b3d301b1e0b404a401fcb60f18
#
_entry.id   6993f9b3d301b1e0b404a401fcb60f18
#
_cell.length_a   1.000
_cell.length_b   1.000
_cell.length_c   1.000
_cell.angle_alpha   90.00
_cell.angle_beta   90.00
_cell.angle_gamma   90.00
#
_symmetry.space_group_name_H-M   'P 1'
#
loop_
_entity.id
_entity.type
_entity.pdbx_description
1 polymer ?
#
loop_
_entity_poly.entity_id
_entity_poly.type
_entity_poly.pdbx_seq_one_letter_code
_entity_poly.pdbx_strand_id
1 'polypeptide(L)'
;MGHEAREKGEPLKRLFFALPCADAQRRAIAQWRSALELSSGRPVPAENFHLTLMFLGSVAVSQIPDICAAAARARTPGQPWTVPLDRLDVWHQSNVLLLAPAQSPLALRQLVYALQQALLPLGFVEATREFRPHLTLMRDYRAPVPESNTPPDFHLSARHLTLFESHKGRYRPLAEWPLVS
;
A
#
# COMPACT_ATOMS: atom_id res chain seq x y z
N MET A 1 12.67 25.01 1.29
CA MET A 1 13.79 24.46 0.50
C MET A 1 13.31 23.56 -0.65
N GLY A 2 12.56 22.50 -0.38
CA GLY A 2 12.05 21.65 -1.44
C GLY A 2 11.20 22.37 -2.48
N HIS A 3 10.51 23.41 -2.05
CA HIS A 3 9.71 24.24 -2.95
C HIS A 3 10.57 24.97 -3.98
N GLU A 4 11.67 25.56 -3.54
CA GLU A 4 12.61 26.23 -4.44
C GLU A 4 13.25 25.27 -5.43
N ALA A 5 13.65 24.09 -4.95
CA ALA A 5 14.24 23.07 -5.81
C ALA A 5 13.26 22.64 -6.91
N ARG A 6 11.97 22.49 -6.55
CA ARG A 6 10.93 22.16 -7.54
C ARG A 6 10.77 23.25 -8.59
N GLU A 7 10.77 24.49 -8.17
CA GLU A 7 10.68 25.63 -9.09
C GLU A 7 11.84 25.68 -10.07
N LYS A 8 13.01 25.19 -9.65
CA LYS A 8 14.22 25.11 -10.48
C LYS A 8 14.25 23.85 -11.35
N GLY A 9 13.18 23.06 -11.36
CA GLY A 9 13.09 21.88 -12.20
C GLY A 9 13.71 20.62 -11.61
N GLU A 10 13.88 20.57 -10.29
CA GLU A 10 14.32 19.32 -9.64
C GLU A 10 13.32 18.19 -9.95
N PRO A 11 13.81 16.99 -10.34
CA PRO A 11 12.91 15.88 -10.64
C PRO A 11 12.07 15.49 -9.43
N LEU A 12 10.81 15.17 -9.70
CA LEU A 12 9.87 14.69 -8.69
C LEU A 12 9.54 13.24 -8.96
N LYS A 13 9.29 12.48 -7.91
CA LYS A 13 8.81 11.11 -7.99
C LYS A 13 7.59 10.96 -7.09
N ARG A 14 6.59 10.22 -7.55
CA ARG A 14 5.44 9.89 -6.72
C ARG A 14 5.78 8.65 -5.91
N LEU A 15 5.75 8.80 -4.60
CA LEU A 15 6.22 7.77 -3.69
C LEU A 15 5.13 7.31 -2.71
N PHE A 16 5.23 6.06 -2.31
CA PHE A 16 4.40 5.52 -1.24
C PHE A 16 5.11 4.35 -0.57
N PHE A 17 4.79 4.14 0.71
CA PHE A 17 5.24 2.95 1.44
C PHE A 17 4.16 1.88 1.37
N ALA A 18 4.59 0.63 1.24
CA ALA A 18 3.65 -0.49 1.15
C ALA A 18 4.29 -1.81 1.61
N LEU A 19 3.40 -2.78 1.85
CA LEU A 19 3.77 -4.18 1.99
C LEU A 19 3.49 -4.86 0.64
N PRO A 20 4.50 -5.40 -0.04
CA PRO A 20 4.29 -6.08 -1.32
C PRO A 20 3.71 -7.48 -1.11
N CYS A 21 3.01 -7.98 -2.14
CA CYS A 21 2.55 -9.35 -2.20
C CYS A 21 3.59 -10.25 -2.86
N ALA A 22 3.72 -11.49 -2.38
CA ALA A 22 4.49 -12.50 -3.09
C ALA A 22 3.80 -12.88 -4.41
N ASP A 23 4.58 -13.33 -5.40
CA ASP A 23 4.06 -13.65 -6.72
C ASP A 23 2.96 -14.72 -6.70
N ALA A 24 3.13 -15.76 -5.90
CA ALA A 24 2.12 -16.81 -5.77
C ALA A 24 0.81 -16.25 -5.23
N GLN A 25 0.88 -15.34 -4.27
CA GLN A 25 -0.31 -14.73 -3.70
C GLN A 25 -0.99 -13.77 -4.68
N ARG A 26 -0.22 -13.02 -5.45
CA ARG A 26 -0.79 -12.16 -6.51
C ARG A 26 -1.60 -12.99 -7.49
N ARG A 27 -1.06 -14.13 -7.92
CA ARG A 27 -1.76 -15.04 -8.84
C ARG A 27 -3.03 -15.61 -8.22
N ALA A 28 -2.97 -16.01 -6.95
CA ALA A 28 -4.12 -16.56 -6.24
C ALA A 28 -5.25 -15.52 -6.10
N ILE A 29 -4.89 -14.29 -5.74
CA ILE A 29 -5.87 -13.20 -5.61
C ILE A 29 -6.47 -12.86 -6.98
N ALA A 30 -5.65 -12.76 -8.03
CA ALA A 30 -6.13 -12.46 -9.37
C ALA A 30 -7.07 -13.54 -9.88
N GLN A 31 -6.77 -14.81 -9.64
CA GLN A 31 -7.61 -15.92 -10.00
C GLN A 31 -8.94 -15.89 -9.25
N TRP A 32 -8.89 -15.62 -7.95
CA TRP A 32 -10.11 -15.49 -7.14
C TRP A 32 -10.98 -14.34 -7.66
N ARG A 33 -10.37 -13.18 -7.98
CA ARG A 33 -11.08 -12.04 -8.55
C ARG A 33 -11.75 -12.39 -9.89
N SER A 34 -11.06 -13.12 -10.76
CA SER A 34 -11.60 -13.52 -12.05
C SER A 34 -12.87 -14.35 -11.91
N ALA A 35 -12.95 -15.16 -10.85
CA ALA A 35 -14.14 -15.99 -10.60
C ALA A 35 -15.35 -15.16 -10.17
N LEU A 36 -15.18 -13.89 -9.80
CA LEU A 36 -16.29 -13.00 -9.46
C LEU A 36 -17.05 -12.52 -10.70
N GLU A 37 -16.48 -12.66 -11.89
CA GLU A 37 -17.10 -12.26 -13.16
C GLU A 37 -17.62 -10.83 -13.14
N LEU A 38 -16.75 -9.90 -12.77
CA LEU A 38 -17.11 -8.50 -12.62
C LEU A 38 -17.31 -7.82 -13.97
N SER A 39 -18.36 -7.00 -14.07
CA SER A 39 -18.67 -6.25 -15.29
C SER A 39 -18.45 -4.75 -15.16
N SER A 40 -18.12 -4.25 -13.96
CA SER A 40 -17.88 -2.84 -13.68
C SER A 40 -16.40 -2.60 -13.39
N GLY A 41 -15.92 -1.42 -13.75
CA GLY A 41 -14.61 -0.97 -13.35
C GLY A 41 -13.45 -1.51 -14.19
N ARG A 42 -12.24 -1.18 -13.74
CA ARG A 42 -10.99 -1.58 -14.37
C ARG A 42 -10.17 -2.42 -13.40
N PRO A 43 -9.76 -3.63 -13.79
CA PRO A 43 -8.96 -4.46 -12.88
C PRO A 43 -7.57 -3.87 -12.65
N VAL A 44 -7.15 -3.86 -11.38
CA VAL A 44 -5.78 -3.54 -11.04
C VAL A 44 -4.90 -4.70 -11.51
N PRO A 45 -3.83 -4.45 -12.27
CA PRO A 45 -2.91 -5.53 -12.66
C PRO A 45 -2.37 -6.26 -11.44
N ALA A 46 -2.28 -7.59 -11.54
CA ALA A 46 -1.84 -8.41 -10.39
C ALA A 46 -0.44 -8.00 -9.90
N GLU A 47 0.43 -7.57 -10.80
CA GLU A 47 1.77 -7.08 -10.47
C GLU A 47 1.75 -5.85 -9.56
N ASN A 48 0.62 -5.12 -9.52
CA ASN A 48 0.46 -3.94 -8.68
C ASN A 48 -0.24 -4.24 -7.35
N PHE A 49 -0.59 -5.48 -7.07
CA PHE A 49 -1.21 -5.81 -5.80
C PHE A 49 -0.24 -5.56 -4.65
N HIS A 50 -0.68 -4.74 -3.70
CA HIS A 50 0.09 -4.40 -2.51
C HIS A 50 -0.86 -3.82 -1.45
N LEU A 51 -0.37 -3.72 -0.22
CA LEU A 51 -1.08 -3.02 0.84
C LEU A 51 -0.36 -1.71 1.10
N THR A 52 -0.96 -0.60 0.69
CA THR A 52 -0.38 0.72 0.92
C THR A 52 -0.43 1.07 2.40
N LEU A 53 0.70 1.53 2.93
CA LEU A 53 0.81 1.97 4.32
C LEU A 53 0.73 3.49 4.44
N MET A 54 1.35 4.21 3.52
CA MET A 54 1.40 5.67 3.58
C MET A 54 1.76 6.25 2.22
N PHE A 55 0.94 7.17 1.73
CA PHE A 55 1.25 7.93 0.51
C PHE A 55 2.06 9.16 0.85
N LEU A 56 3.11 9.40 0.10
CA LEU A 56 3.93 10.61 0.23
C LEU A 56 3.62 11.64 -0.84
N GLY A 57 3.03 11.20 -1.97
CA GLY A 57 2.76 12.09 -3.09
C GLY A 57 4.01 12.39 -3.90
N SER A 58 4.03 13.54 -4.55
CA SER A 58 5.17 13.99 -5.35
C SER A 58 6.28 14.50 -4.43
N VAL A 59 7.44 13.90 -4.53
CA VAL A 59 8.58 14.13 -3.65
C VAL A 59 9.80 14.49 -4.48
N ALA A 60 10.53 15.53 -4.07
CA ALA A 60 11.79 15.88 -4.72
C ALA A 60 12.82 14.76 -4.50
N VAL A 61 13.55 14.41 -5.54
CA VAL A 61 14.53 13.32 -5.48
C VAL A 61 15.54 13.53 -4.34
N SER A 62 15.90 14.78 -4.06
CA SER A 62 16.83 15.14 -2.98
C SER A 62 16.32 14.78 -1.58
N GLN A 63 15.01 14.58 -1.41
CA GLN A 63 14.42 14.21 -0.11
C GLN A 63 14.48 12.70 0.16
N ILE A 64 14.72 11.89 -0.86
CA ILE A 64 14.65 10.44 -0.74
C ILE A 64 15.60 9.87 0.31
N PRO A 65 16.87 10.32 0.41
CA PRO A 65 17.75 9.80 1.47
C PRO A 65 17.22 9.99 2.89
N ASP A 66 16.64 11.16 3.19
CA ASP A 66 16.06 11.43 4.51
C ASP A 66 14.81 10.59 4.76
N ILE A 67 14.00 10.38 3.73
CA ILE A 67 12.83 9.51 3.82
C ILE A 67 13.26 8.07 4.11
N CYS A 68 14.28 7.58 3.43
CA CYS A 68 14.81 6.23 3.67
C CYS A 68 15.38 6.09 5.08
N ALA A 69 16.10 7.10 5.58
CA ALA A 69 16.62 7.08 6.94
C ALA A 69 15.48 7.03 7.97
N ALA A 70 14.42 7.80 7.74
CA ALA A 70 13.24 7.77 8.60
C ALA A 70 12.57 6.40 8.63
N ALA A 71 12.42 5.77 7.47
CA ALA A 71 11.83 4.44 7.37
C ALA A 71 12.68 3.39 8.09
N ALA A 72 13.99 3.46 7.95
CA ALA A 72 14.90 2.55 8.62
C ALA A 72 14.77 2.64 10.14
N ARG A 73 14.54 3.84 10.68
CA ARG A 73 14.33 4.03 12.12
C ARG A 73 12.95 3.56 12.56
N ALA A 74 11.93 3.71 11.71
CA ALA A 74 10.56 3.39 12.07
C ALA A 74 10.31 1.89 12.14
N ARG A 75 10.96 1.11 11.27
CA ARG A 75 10.71 -0.32 11.22
C ARG A 75 11.42 -1.02 12.39
N THR A 76 10.78 -2.03 12.93
CA THR A 76 11.34 -2.87 13.99
C THR A 76 11.24 -4.31 13.53
N PRO A 77 12.35 -4.95 13.11
CA PRO A 77 12.30 -6.36 12.75
C PRO A 77 11.93 -7.22 13.96
N GLY A 78 11.14 -8.24 13.74
CA GLY A 78 10.68 -9.08 14.82
C GLY A 78 10.13 -10.40 14.32
N GLN A 79 9.18 -10.95 15.06
CA GLN A 79 8.52 -12.18 14.68
C GLN A 79 7.70 -11.99 13.40
N PRO A 80 7.59 -13.03 12.56
CA PRO A 80 6.73 -12.97 11.38
C PRO A 80 5.27 -12.68 11.75
N TRP A 81 4.61 -11.89 10.92
CA TRP A 81 3.18 -11.63 11.07
C TRP A 81 2.53 -11.48 9.70
N THR A 82 1.22 -11.64 9.66
CA THR A 82 0.44 -11.55 8.43
C THR A 82 -0.71 -10.58 8.59
N VAL A 83 -1.17 -10.07 7.45
CA VAL A 83 -2.38 -9.26 7.39
C VAL A 83 -3.46 -10.12 6.72
N PRO A 84 -4.53 -10.48 7.43
CA PRO A 84 -5.62 -11.22 6.81
C PRO A 84 -6.34 -10.32 5.80
N LEU A 85 -6.57 -10.85 4.61
CA LEU A 85 -7.37 -10.19 3.58
C LEU A 85 -8.62 -11.05 3.38
N ASP A 86 -9.54 -10.93 4.33
CA ASP A 86 -10.68 -11.82 4.49
C ASP A 86 -12.03 -11.13 4.31
N ARG A 87 -12.02 -9.85 3.92
CA ARG A 87 -13.24 -9.08 3.70
C ARG A 87 -13.22 -8.41 2.33
N LEU A 88 -14.27 -8.65 1.55
CA LEU A 88 -14.49 -7.96 0.28
C LEU A 88 -15.40 -6.75 0.54
N ASP A 89 -15.00 -5.58 0.07
CA ASP A 89 -15.74 -4.37 0.31
C ASP A 89 -15.65 -3.41 -0.88
N VAL A 90 -16.55 -2.44 -0.91
CA VAL A 90 -16.54 -1.34 -1.89
C VAL A 90 -16.52 -0.04 -1.14
N TRP A 91 -15.60 0.84 -1.50
CA TRP A 91 -15.60 2.21 -0.99
C TRP A 91 -16.17 3.12 -2.07
N HIS A 92 -17.39 3.57 -1.86
CA HIS A 92 -18.13 4.33 -2.87
C HIS A 92 -17.56 5.73 -3.10
N GLN A 93 -16.91 6.33 -2.11
CA GLN A 93 -16.30 7.64 -2.28
C GLN A 93 -15.15 7.64 -3.29
N SER A 94 -14.40 6.56 -3.34
CA SER A 94 -13.26 6.42 -4.27
C SER A 94 -13.54 5.44 -5.42
N ASN A 95 -14.70 4.80 -5.43
CA ASN A 95 -15.12 3.83 -6.45
C ASN A 95 -14.11 2.70 -6.61
N VAL A 96 -13.74 2.07 -5.50
CA VAL A 96 -12.82 0.93 -5.52
C VAL A 96 -13.45 -0.30 -4.90
N LEU A 97 -13.19 -1.45 -5.51
CA LEU A 97 -13.46 -2.77 -4.94
C LEU A 97 -12.15 -3.25 -4.32
N LEU A 98 -12.21 -3.75 -3.10
CA LEU A 98 -11.01 -4.03 -2.33
C LEU A 98 -11.15 -5.24 -1.42
N LEU A 99 -10.00 -5.77 -1.02
CA LEU A 99 -9.87 -6.70 0.09
C LEU A 99 -9.32 -5.96 1.30
N ALA A 100 -9.84 -6.27 2.47
CA ALA A 100 -9.43 -5.66 3.72
C ALA A 100 -9.45 -6.69 4.85
N PRO A 101 -8.70 -6.45 5.94
CA PRO A 101 -8.84 -7.28 7.12
C PRO A 101 -10.11 -6.91 7.88
N ALA A 102 -10.85 -7.91 8.34
CA ALA A 102 -11.97 -7.68 9.25
C ALA A 102 -11.46 -7.07 10.56
N GLN A 103 -10.27 -7.49 11.00
CA GLN A 103 -9.57 -6.90 12.14
C GLN A 103 -8.13 -6.63 11.76
N SER A 104 -7.70 -5.38 11.93
CA SER A 104 -6.31 -4.99 11.63
C SER A 104 -5.36 -5.54 12.69
N PRO A 105 -4.28 -6.24 12.29
CA PRO A 105 -3.28 -6.68 13.24
C PRO A 105 -2.64 -5.51 13.97
N LEU A 106 -2.33 -5.70 15.25
CA LEU A 106 -1.65 -4.68 16.05
C LEU A 106 -0.29 -4.31 15.43
N ALA A 107 0.46 -5.30 14.96
CA ALA A 107 1.77 -5.07 14.35
C ALA A 107 1.67 -4.14 13.14
N LEU A 108 0.61 -4.28 12.33
CA LEU A 108 0.38 -3.40 11.18
C LEU A 108 0.14 -1.96 11.63
N ARG A 109 -0.73 -1.78 12.61
CA ARG A 109 -1.05 -0.43 13.12
C ARG A 109 0.16 0.23 13.76
N GLN A 110 0.98 -0.55 14.48
CA GLN A 110 2.21 -0.04 15.09
C GLN A 110 3.22 0.40 14.03
N LEU A 111 3.38 -0.37 12.95
CA LEU A 111 4.28 -0.02 11.87
C LEU A 111 3.85 1.28 11.18
N VAL A 112 2.57 1.42 10.86
CA VAL A 112 2.05 2.62 10.21
C VAL A 112 2.21 3.83 11.12
N TYR A 113 1.90 3.69 12.41
CA TYR A 113 2.06 4.77 13.36
C TYR A 113 3.53 5.22 13.44
N ALA A 114 4.45 4.26 13.51
CA ALA A 114 5.88 4.56 13.58
C ALA A 114 6.36 5.30 12.31
N LEU A 115 5.88 4.88 11.13
CA LEU A 115 6.18 5.57 9.87
C LEU A 115 5.65 7.00 9.88
N GLN A 116 4.42 7.19 10.29
CA GLN A 116 3.81 8.52 10.36
C GLN A 116 4.62 9.44 11.27
N GLN A 117 5.00 8.94 12.45
CA GLN A 117 5.78 9.72 13.40
C GLN A 117 7.18 10.05 12.86
N ALA A 118 7.82 9.10 12.21
CA ALA A 118 9.18 9.31 11.67
C ALA A 118 9.19 10.30 10.50
N LEU A 119 8.12 10.36 9.73
CA LEU A 119 8.04 11.20 8.54
C LEU A 119 7.43 12.58 8.82
N LEU A 120 6.80 12.76 9.96
CA LEU A 120 6.19 14.04 10.32
C LEU A 120 7.20 15.19 10.32
N PRO A 121 8.42 15.05 10.88
CA PRO A 121 9.41 16.13 10.84
C PRO A 121 9.87 16.51 9.43
N LEU A 122 9.66 15.63 8.45
CA LEU A 122 10.00 15.89 7.05
C LEU A 122 8.86 16.56 6.28
N GLY A 123 7.75 16.86 6.96
CA GLY A 123 6.61 17.57 6.35
C GLY A 123 5.49 16.68 5.84
N PHE A 124 5.55 15.39 6.07
CA PHE A 124 4.51 14.46 5.62
C PHE A 124 3.46 14.29 6.72
N VAL A 125 2.27 14.88 6.52
CA VAL A 125 1.24 15.00 7.55
C VAL A 125 0.09 13.99 7.39
N GLU A 126 0.30 12.91 6.67
CA GLU A 126 -0.69 11.83 6.53
C GLU A 126 -1.09 11.22 7.88
N ALA A 127 -0.29 11.47 8.92
CA ALA A 127 -0.55 11.00 10.27
C ALA A 127 -1.89 11.46 10.85
N THR A 128 -2.51 12.50 10.27
CA THR A 128 -3.81 12.99 10.73
C THR A 128 -4.98 12.16 10.23
N ARG A 129 -4.75 11.26 9.26
CA ARG A 129 -5.79 10.43 8.69
C ARG A 129 -5.86 9.09 9.37
N GLU A 130 -7.08 8.59 9.53
CA GLU A 130 -7.28 7.21 9.98
C GLU A 130 -6.76 6.25 8.91
N PHE A 131 -5.89 5.34 9.32
CA PHE A 131 -5.36 4.32 8.43
C PHE A 131 -6.39 3.22 8.23
N ARG A 132 -6.74 2.95 6.97
CA ARG A 132 -7.69 1.91 6.60
C ARG A 132 -7.00 0.93 5.65
N PRO A 133 -6.47 -0.18 6.18
CA PRO A 133 -5.70 -1.13 5.36
C PRO A 133 -6.58 -1.80 4.30
N HIS A 134 -6.06 -1.86 3.08
CA HIS A 134 -6.78 -2.50 1.98
C HIS A 134 -5.85 -2.81 0.82
N LEU A 135 -6.25 -3.81 0.03
CA LEU A 135 -5.63 -4.13 -1.24
C LEU A 135 -6.67 -3.91 -2.32
N THR A 136 -6.41 -2.97 -3.24
CA THR A 136 -7.37 -2.60 -4.28
C THR A 136 -7.39 -3.64 -5.39
N LEU A 137 -8.58 -4.13 -5.72
CA LEU A 137 -8.79 -5.10 -6.78
C LEU A 137 -9.25 -4.45 -8.08
N MET A 138 -10.15 -3.45 -7.98
CA MET A 138 -10.74 -2.77 -9.12
C MET A 138 -10.81 -1.28 -8.86
N ARG A 139 -10.56 -0.49 -9.89
CA ARG A 139 -10.80 0.95 -9.88
C ARG A 139 -12.02 1.29 -10.73
N ASP A 140 -12.57 2.46 -10.52
CA ASP A 140 -13.80 2.91 -11.22
C ASP A 140 -14.92 1.87 -11.11
N TYR A 141 -15.00 1.24 -9.95
CA TYR A 141 -16.00 0.22 -9.65
C TYR A 141 -17.24 0.89 -9.07
N ARG A 142 -18.36 0.81 -9.77
CA ARG A 142 -19.59 1.54 -9.41
C ARG A 142 -20.76 0.61 -9.14
N ALA A 143 -20.48 -0.62 -8.79
CA ALA A 143 -21.49 -1.63 -8.49
C ALA A 143 -21.47 -1.95 -6.99
N PRO A 144 -22.48 -2.66 -6.46
CA PRO A 144 -22.45 -3.16 -5.09
C PRO A 144 -21.36 -4.19 -4.88
N VAL A 145 -21.12 -4.55 -3.61
CA VAL A 145 -20.20 -5.64 -3.28
C VAL A 145 -20.70 -6.92 -3.98
N PRO A 146 -19.87 -7.55 -4.82
CA PRO A 146 -20.29 -8.74 -5.55
C PRO A 146 -20.43 -9.94 -4.60
N GLU A 147 -21.33 -10.84 -4.96
CA GLU A 147 -21.43 -12.11 -4.26
C GLU A 147 -20.28 -13.01 -4.67
N SER A 148 -19.76 -13.77 -3.73
CA SER A 148 -18.66 -14.70 -3.98
C SER A 148 -19.07 -16.09 -3.50
N ASN A 149 -18.86 -17.11 -4.35
CA ASN A 149 -19.10 -18.50 -3.97
C ASN A 149 -18.08 -18.97 -2.92
N THR A 150 -16.88 -18.39 -2.96
CA THR A 150 -15.81 -18.69 -2.00
C THR A 150 -15.43 -17.39 -1.34
N PRO A 151 -15.59 -17.25 0.00
CA PRO A 151 -15.15 -16.06 0.69
C PRO A 151 -13.64 -15.85 0.53
N PRO A 152 -13.17 -14.59 0.50
CA PRO A 152 -11.74 -14.35 0.43
C PRO A 152 -11.06 -14.79 1.73
N ASP A 153 -9.92 -15.44 1.59
CA ASP A 153 -9.15 -15.92 2.73
C ASP A 153 -7.66 -15.90 2.36
N PHE A 154 -7.11 -14.70 2.28
CA PHE A 154 -5.71 -14.50 1.96
C PHE A 154 -4.98 -13.93 3.16
N HIS A 155 -3.71 -14.28 3.29
CA HIS A 155 -2.87 -13.81 4.39
C HIS A 155 -1.60 -13.22 3.78
N LEU A 156 -1.51 -11.88 3.80
CA LEU A 156 -0.36 -11.17 3.29
C LEU A 156 0.78 -11.25 4.32
N SER A 157 1.88 -11.90 3.96
CA SER A 157 3.06 -11.96 4.82
C SER A 157 3.79 -10.62 4.81
N ALA A 158 3.97 -10.02 5.99
CA ALA A 158 4.67 -8.76 6.14
C ALA A 158 6.18 -9.01 6.28
N ARG A 159 6.87 -9.19 5.15
CA ARG A 159 8.30 -9.50 5.12
C ARG A 159 9.19 -8.29 4.99
N HIS A 160 8.75 -7.32 4.19
CA HIS A 160 9.52 -6.11 3.91
C HIS A 160 8.61 -4.89 3.92
N LEU A 161 9.12 -3.82 4.52
CA LEU A 161 8.62 -2.48 4.28
C LEU A 161 9.28 -1.98 3.01
N THR A 162 8.51 -1.56 2.03
CA THR A 162 9.04 -1.14 0.73
C THR A 162 8.61 0.27 0.38
N LEU A 163 9.55 1.07 -0.10
CA LEU A 163 9.28 2.37 -0.68
C LEU A 163 9.16 2.21 -2.19
N PHE A 164 8.00 2.53 -2.73
CA PHE A 164 7.71 2.42 -4.16
C PHE A 164 7.63 3.77 -4.82
N GLU A 165 8.05 3.80 -6.07
CA GLU A 165 7.75 4.87 -7.01
C GLU A 165 6.60 4.44 -7.91
N SER A 166 5.59 5.30 -8.07
CA SER A 166 4.52 5.12 -9.03
C SER A 166 4.86 5.93 -10.28
N HIS A 167 4.96 5.26 -11.43
CA HIS A 167 5.29 5.91 -12.70
C HIS A 167 4.55 5.22 -13.84
N LYS A 168 3.67 5.97 -14.52
CA LYS A 168 2.92 5.47 -15.68
C LYS A 168 2.21 4.15 -15.42
N GLY A 169 1.53 4.04 -14.27
CA GLY A 169 0.77 2.85 -13.90
C GLY A 169 1.60 1.67 -13.45
N ARG A 170 2.90 1.86 -13.27
CA ARG A 170 3.81 0.83 -12.78
C ARG A 170 4.39 1.24 -11.44
N TYR A 171 4.64 0.27 -10.58
CA TYR A 171 5.23 0.47 -9.27
C TYR A 171 6.63 -0.13 -9.25
N ARG A 172 7.63 0.70 -8.94
CA ARG A 172 9.02 0.28 -8.87
C ARG A 172 9.54 0.42 -7.45
N PRO A 173 10.09 -0.66 -6.86
CA PRO A 173 10.70 -0.53 -5.54
C PRO A 173 11.99 0.29 -5.63
N LEU A 174 12.10 1.28 -4.76
CA LEU A 174 13.30 2.10 -4.63
C LEU A 174 14.17 1.64 -3.48
N ALA A 175 13.56 1.16 -2.40
CA ALA A 175 14.26 0.70 -1.21
C ALA A 175 13.35 -0.22 -0.42
N GLU A 176 13.95 -1.14 0.33
CA GLU A 176 13.17 -2.03 1.19
C GLU A 176 13.94 -2.36 2.47
N TRP A 177 13.20 -2.66 3.52
CA TRP A 177 13.75 -2.97 4.82
C TRP A 177 13.09 -4.23 5.39
N PRO A 178 13.87 -5.20 5.89
CA PRO A 178 13.29 -6.41 6.46
C PRO A 178 12.42 -6.11 7.68
N LEU A 179 11.30 -6.82 7.81
CA LEU A 179 10.43 -6.78 8.97
C LEU A 179 10.56 -8.02 9.83
N VAL A 180 11.27 -9.04 9.34
CA VAL A 180 11.51 -10.30 10.05
C VAL A 180 12.97 -10.36 10.45
N SER A 181 13.24 -10.62 11.71
CA SER A 181 14.59 -10.74 12.23
C SER A 181 15.18 -12.13 12.03
#